data_eb50ab3be42ce5ff00f413867696297e
#
_entry.id   eb50ab3be42ce5ff00f413867696297e
#
_cell.length_a   1.000
_cell.length_b   1.000
_cell.length_c   1.000
_cell.angle_alpha   90.00
_cell.angle_beta   90.00
_cell.angle_gamma   90.00
#
_symmetry.space_group_name_H-M   'P 1'
#
loop_
_entity.id
_entity.type
_entity.pdbx_description
1 polymer ?
#
loop_
_entity_poly.entity_id
_entity_poly.type
_entity_poly.pdbx_seq_one_letter_code
_entity_poly.pdbx_strand_id
1 'polypeptide(L)'
;MLRKMLVSVLIIVLITVVLSSCGSTNSGSNDNTNKPTISGSLSNEIFDFTISIDGIVYTLPAKLDDFKNNGWKYSFDENPEAKEIKGEGYDTSTIENNNGRLTITVVNNSGDVQLFSNCGVGGIDYSFSSGSNKCSIVVAKNLNINSKTTNATIKKEWGEPTAELNGQYGITLRYEKSAYVFYQFSFDNDGKITEFEARNWEPGSNNSTQEFHPDYLDNYVKPTQLSEDISSYVLRLQGDLYKLPAPVNEFTNNGWSIVSQVDHVAAGQEAVSGLRMSKNGVELTFNIKNFSDKQTTSKETMVTNVYVNSVFYPDVDFELSGGIKFGMTENEFISKIDINGFEKSSFSGKTEYAFTTFSNHYYFTFDSDGKLSEVNIGKNTTN
;
A
#
# COMPACT_ATOMS: atom_id res chain seq x y z
N MET A 1 -20.67 7.41 -60.78
CA MET A 1 -19.34 7.67 -61.43
C MET A 1 -18.25 7.20 -60.52
N LEU A 2 -17.49 6.31 -61.05
CA LEU A 2 -16.12 5.82 -60.84
C LEU A 2 -15.63 5.45 -59.45
N ARG A 3 -15.58 4.17 -59.31
CA ARG A 3 -14.55 3.27 -58.72
C ARG A 3 -13.15 3.85 -58.69
N LYS A 4 -12.43 3.64 -57.58
CA LYS A 4 -11.04 3.17 -57.60
C LYS A 4 -10.76 2.27 -56.40
N MET A 5 -10.55 1.00 -56.69
CA MET A 5 -9.87 0.00 -55.86
C MET A 5 -8.40 0.42 -55.70
N LEU A 6 -7.85 0.22 -54.52
CA LEU A 6 -6.41 0.13 -54.30
C LEU A 6 -6.09 -1.14 -53.52
N VAL A 7 -5.31 -1.97 -54.19
CA VAL A 7 -4.78 -3.27 -53.79
C VAL A 7 -3.62 -3.04 -52.83
N SER A 8 -3.67 -3.62 -51.63
CA SER A 8 -2.54 -3.66 -50.72
C SER A 8 -1.72 -4.92 -50.97
N VAL A 9 -0.49 -4.73 -51.36
CA VAL A 9 0.52 -5.78 -51.55
C VAL A 9 1.14 -6.14 -50.21
N LEU A 10 1.01 -7.40 -49.83
CA LEU A 10 1.63 -8.02 -48.64
C LEU A 10 3.07 -8.41 -49.02
N ILE A 11 4.07 -7.76 -48.46
CA ILE A 11 5.48 -8.15 -48.58
C ILE A 11 5.86 -9.01 -47.38
N ILE A 12 6.04 -10.31 -47.63
CA ILE A 12 6.63 -11.26 -46.68
C ILE A 12 8.14 -11.21 -46.88
N VAL A 13 8.88 -10.75 -45.89
CA VAL A 13 10.35 -10.85 -45.88
C VAL A 13 10.74 -12.09 -45.07
N LEU A 14 11.18 -13.13 -45.78
CA LEU A 14 11.86 -14.28 -45.16
C LEU A 14 13.31 -13.89 -44.87
N ILE A 15 13.68 -13.90 -43.61
CA ILE A 15 15.08 -13.79 -43.17
C ILE A 15 15.58 -15.21 -42.89
N THR A 16 16.44 -15.70 -43.76
CA THR A 16 17.22 -16.93 -43.56
C THR A 16 18.41 -16.64 -42.67
N VAL A 17 18.45 -17.31 -41.54
CA VAL A 17 19.63 -17.28 -40.64
C VAL A 17 20.65 -18.29 -41.15
N VAL A 18 21.81 -17.81 -41.51
CA VAL A 18 22.98 -18.62 -41.85
C VAL A 18 23.76 -18.91 -40.57
N LEU A 19 23.81 -20.17 -40.17
CA LEU A 19 24.69 -20.66 -39.13
C LEU A 19 26.11 -20.82 -39.70
N SER A 20 27.03 -19.97 -39.27
CA SER A 20 28.45 -20.17 -39.52
C SER A 20 29.10 -20.69 -38.21
N SER A 21 29.41 -21.98 -38.22
CA SER A 21 30.30 -22.61 -37.29
C SER A 21 31.75 -22.32 -37.67
N CYS A 22 32.53 -21.76 -36.78
CA CYS A 22 33.99 -21.79 -36.88
C CYS A 22 34.57 -22.13 -35.52
N GLY A 23 35.07 -23.33 -35.43
CA GLY A 23 35.89 -23.77 -34.31
C GLY A 23 37.27 -23.12 -34.34
N SER A 24 37.79 -22.75 -33.19
CA SER A 24 39.20 -22.52 -33.00
C SER A 24 39.57 -22.92 -31.55
N THR A 25 40.36 -23.98 -31.48
CA THR A 25 41.05 -24.44 -30.24
C THR A 25 42.14 -23.46 -29.88
N ASN A 26 42.12 -22.95 -28.66
CA ASN A 26 43.33 -22.51 -27.99
C ASN A 26 43.22 -22.78 -26.49
N SER A 27 44.15 -23.61 -26.02
CA SER A 27 44.41 -23.96 -24.63
C SER A 27 45.13 -22.82 -23.90
N GLY A 28 44.70 -22.56 -22.69
CA GLY A 28 45.57 -21.90 -21.71
C GLY A 28 44.90 -20.98 -20.73
N SER A 29 44.98 -21.39 -19.49
CA SER A 29 44.81 -20.73 -18.19
C SER A 29 43.41 -20.80 -17.57
N ASN A 30 43.34 -21.64 -16.54
CA ASN A 30 42.28 -21.72 -15.55
C ASN A 30 42.22 -20.42 -14.72
N ASP A 31 41.35 -19.51 -15.09
CA ASP A 31 40.79 -18.52 -14.18
C ASP A 31 39.31 -18.81 -14.11
N ASN A 32 38.91 -19.67 -13.19
CA ASN A 32 37.55 -20.10 -12.97
C ASN A 32 36.78 -19.00 -12.19
N THR A 33 36.66 -17.82 -12.74
CA THR A 33 35.62 -16.89 -12.35
C THR A 33 34.36 -17.33 -13.06
N ASN A 34 33.51 -18.13 -12.38
CA ASN A 34 32.15 -18.44 -12.83
C ASN A 34 31.34 -17.15 -12.91
N LYS A 35 31.52 -16.43 -14.01
CA LYS A 35 30.61 -15.31 -14.34
C LYS A 35 29.28 -15.93 -14.76
N PRO A 36 28.14 -15.61 -14.10
CA PRO A 36 26.85 -16.17 -14.49
C PRO A 36 26.53 -15.80 -15.94
N THR A 37 26.07 -16.78 -16.71
CA THR A 37 25.57 -16.55 -18.07
C THR A 37 24.20 -15.89 -17.95
N ILE A 38 24.09 -14.63 -18.36
CA ILE A 38 22.85 -13.84 -18.29
C ILE A 38 22.08 -14.01 -19.57
N SER A 39 20.82 -14.47 -19.49
CA SER A 39 19.89 -14.46 -20.62
C SER A 39 19.08 -13.18 -20.62
N GLY A 40 19.28 -12.32 -21.58
CA GLY A 40 18.71 -10.95 -21.64
C GLY A 40 19.78 -9.89 -21.38
N SER A 41 19.44 -8.63 -21.48
CA SER A 41 20.34 -7.50 -21.24
C SER A 41 19.88 -6.73 -20.00
N LEU A 42 20.83 -6.51 -19.08
CA LEU A 42 20.64 -5.57 -17.97
C LEU A 42 20.80 -4.14 -18.51
N SER A 43 19.96 -3.24 -18.00
CA SER A 43 20.09 -1.82 -18.27
C SER A 43 21.32 -1.22 -17.56
N ASN A 44 21.87 -0.14 -18.15
CA ASN A 44 22.84 0.71 -17.48
C ASN A 44 22.17 1.76 -16.57
N GLU A 45 20.87 1.98 -16.73
CA GLU A 45 20.10 2.90 -15.91
C GLU A 45 19.60 2.19 -14.67
N ILE A 46 19.92 2.74 -13.49
CA ILE A 46 19.58 2.13 -12.18
C ILE A 46 18.08 1.91 -12.07
N PHE A 47 17.29 2.93 -12.44
CA PHE A 47 15.84 2.94 -12.26
C PHE A 47 15.03 2.32 -13.41
N ASP A 48 15.66 1.54 -14.28
CA ASP A 48 14.97 0.64 -15.21
C ASP A 48 14.57 -0.68 -14.52
N PHE A 49 15.03 -0.91 -13.30
CA PHE A 49 14.72 -2.06 -12.46
C PHE A 49 14.90 -3.41 -13.16
N THR A 50 15.93 -3.52 -13.97
CA THR A 50 16.36 -4.80 -14.55
C THR A 50 17.28 -5.53 -13.59
N ILE A 51 16.93 -6.75 -13.23
CA ILE A 51 17.64 -7.57 -12.23
C ILE A 51 17.81 -8.95 -12.82
N SER A 52 19.05 -9.44 -12.85
CA SER A 52 19.32 -10.84 -13.18
C SER A 52 19.40 -11.66 -11.88
N ILE A 53 18.61 -12.73 -11.83
CA ILE A 53 18.64 -13.71 -10.74
C ILE A 53 18.95 -15.07 -11.37
N ASP A 54 20.02 -15.69 -10.95
CA ASP A 54 20.53 -16.97 -11.50
C ASP A 54 20.71 -16.96 -13.03
N GLY A 55 21.07 -15.80 -13.60
CA GLY A 55 21.27 -15.61 -15.02
C GLY A 55 20.01 -15.28 -15.82
N ILE A 56 18.83 -15.23 -15.21
CA ILE A 56 17.58 -14.81 -15.84
C ILE A 56 17.31 -13.34 -15.50
N VAL A 57 17.03 -12.52 -16.52
CA VAL A 57 16.73 -11.09 -16.34
C VAL A 57 15.24 -10.89 -16.17
N TYR A 58 14.87 -10.19 -15.09
CA TYR A 58 13.52 -9.71 -14.79
C TYR A 58 13.52 -8.19 -14.83
N THR A 59 12.44 -7.59 -15.31
CA THR A 59 12.20 -6.14 -15.22
C THR A 59 11.00 -5.91 -14.32
N LEU A 60 11.20 -5.23 -13.19
CA LEU A 60 10.10 -4.95 -12.27
C LEU A 60 9.25 -3.76 -12.75
N PRO A 61 7.89 -3.82 -12.63
CA PRO A 61 7.11 -4.99 -12.22
C PRO A 61 7.16 -6.11 -13.26
N ALA A 62 7.46 -7.35 -12.81
CA ALA A 62 7.53 -8.54 -13.63
C ALA A 62 6.26 -9.38 -13.49
N LYS A 63 5.96 -10.23 -14.49
CA LYS A 63 4.86 -11.18 -14.34
C LYS A 63 5.22 -12.28 -13.35
N LEU A 64 4.29 -12.66 -12.49
CA LEU A 64 4.49 -13.77 -11.57
C LEU A 64 4.81 -15.09 -12.30
N ASP A 65 4.19 -15.31 -13.47
CA ASP A 65 4.44 -16.48 -14.28
C ASP A 65 5.87 -16.55 -14.83
N ASP A 66 6.55 -15.42 -15.02
CA ASP A 66 7.95 -15.43 -15.44
C ASP A 66 8.85 -16.09 -14.38
N PHE A 67 8.56 -15.90 -13.11
CA PHE A 67 9.26 -16.59 -12.02
C PHE A 67 8.94 -18.08 -12.00
N LYS A 68 7.64 -18.45 -12.09
CA LYS A 68 7.21 -19.86 -12.09
C LYS A 68 7.80 -20.63 -13.28
N ASN A 69 7.79 -20.07 -14.47
CA ASN A 69 8.35 -20.67 -15.69
C ASN A 69 9.88 -20.85 -15.60
N ASN A 70 10.56 -20.07 -14.76
CA ASN A 70 11.99 -20.18 -14.47
C ASN A 70 12.30 -21.00 -13.22
N GLY A 71 11.35 -21.82 -12.78
CA GLY A 71 11.57 -22.85 -11.74
C GLY A 71 11.38 -22.40 -10.31
N TRP A 72 10.89 -21.18 -10.10
CA TRP A 72 10.51 -20.70 -8.76
C TRP A 72 9.19 -21.32 -8.31
N LYS A 73 9.06 -21.69 -7.04
CA LYS A 73 7.89 -22.26 -6.39
C LYS A 73 7.64 -21.50 -5.09
N TYR A 74 6.41 -21.50 -4.60
CA TYR A 74 6.13 -21.01 -3.24
C TYR A 74 6.83 -21.88 -2.20
N SER A 75 7.46 -21.25 -1.22
CA SER A 75 8.33 -21.94 -0.22
C SER A 75 7.58 -22.73 0.82
N PHE A 76 6.32 -22.43 1.04
CA PHE A 76 5.47 -23.07 2.02
C PHE A 76 4.30 -23.69 1.27
N ASP A 77 3.64 -24.71 1.86
CA ASP A 77 2.50 -25.40 1.25
C ASP A 77 1.30 -24.47 0.95
N GLU A 78 1.43 -23.19 1.23
CA GLU A 78 0.43 -22.17 0.94
C GLU A 78 0.51 -21.74 -0.53
N ASN A 79 -0.59 -21.96 -1.25
CA ASN A 79 -0.75 -21.39 -2.58
C ASN A 79 -1.54 -20.08 -2.47
N PRO A 80 -0.87 -18.92 -2.56
CA PRO A 80 -1.53 -17.61 -2.43
C PRO A 80 -2.31 -17.19 -3.67
N GLU A 81 -2.28 -17.95 -4.77
CA GLU A 81 -2.80 -17.53 -6.08
C GLU A 81 -4.30 -17.19 -6.08
N ALA A 82 -5.08 -17.83 -5.23
CA ALA A 82 -6.51 -17.56 -5.06
C ALA A 82 -6.81 -16.42 -4.07
N LYS A 83 -5.80 -15.88 -3.41
CA LYS A 83 -5.96 -14.75 -2.49
C LYS A 83 -6.26 -13.48 -3.25
N GLU A 84 -7.16 -12.68 -2.72
CA GLU A 84 -7.49 -11.37 -3.28
C GLU A 84 -6.52 -10.31 -2.77
N ILE A 85 -6.03 -9.47 -3.68
CA ILE A 85 -5.30 -8.24 -3.37
C ILE A 85 -6.22 -7.07 -3.70
N LYS A 86 -6.42 -6.20 -2.72
CA LYS A 86 -7.21 -4.98 -2.86
C LYS A 86 -6.67 -4.11 -3.99
N GLY A 87 -7.52 -3.25 -4.55
CA GLY A 87 -7.10 -2.25 -5.53
C GLY A 87 -5.95 -1.41 -5.00
N GLU A 88 -4.94 -1.17 -5.85
CA GLU A 88 -3.73 -0.44 -5.50
C GLU A 88 -3.01 -0.96 -4.24
N GLY A 89 -3.23 -2.23 -3.94
CA GLY A 89 -2.66 -2.92 -2.79
C GLY A 89 -1.51 -3.85 -3.16
N TYR A 90 -0.93 -4.46 -2.16
CA TYR A 90 0.11 -5.47 -2.31
C TYR A 90 -0.01 -6.57 -1.26
N ASP A 91 0.65 -7.68 -1.54
CA ASP A 91 0.89 -8.76 -0.61
C ASP A 91 2.31 -9.31 -0.80
N THR A 92 2.81 -10.04 0.16
CA THR A 92 4.13 -10.64 0.09
C THR A 92 4.05 -12.14 0.09
N SER A 93 4.95 -12.79 -0.63
CA SER A 93 5.12 -14.24 -0.59
C SER A 93 6.58 -14.60 -0.70
N THR A 94 6.95 -15.76 -0.15
CA THR A 94 8.30 -16.31 -0.31
C THR A 94 8.28 -17.37 -1.40
N ILE A 95 9.18 -17.23 -2.38
CA ILE A 95 9.41 -18.22 -3.43
C ILE A 95 10.82 -18.80 -3.29
N GLU A 96 10.98 -20.04 -3.73
CA GLU A 96 12.26 -20.74 -3.68
C GLU A 96 12.55 -21.53 -4.95
N ASN A 97 13.84 -21.69 -5.22
CA ASN A 97 14.36 -22.60 -6.22
C ASN A 97 15.54 -23.41 -5.62
N ASN A 98 16.27 -24.16 -6.44
CA ASN A 98 17.42 -24.94 -5.97
C ASN A 98 18.59 -24.09 -5.41
N ASN A 99 18.61 -22.79 -5.72
CA ASN A 99 19.70 -21.88 -5.32
C ASN A 99 19.35 -21.02 -4.10
N GLY A 100 18.07 -20.93 -3.72
CA GLY A 100 17.70 -20.16 -2.53
C GLY A 100 16.26 -19.67 -2.52
N ARG A 101 16.03 -18.68 -1.68
CA ARG A 101 14.71 -18.08 -1.42
C ARG A 101 14.74 -16.59 -1.71
N LEU A 102 13.62 -16.10 -2.22
CA LEU A 102 13.31 -14.67 -2.38
C LEU A 102 12.00 -14.36 -1.68
N THR A 103 11.92 -13.24 -1.02
CA THR A 103 10.62 -12.63 -0.73
C THR A 103 10.22 -11.75 -1.91
N ILE A 104 9.04 -11.99 -2.46
CA ILE A 104 8.47 -11.16 -3.53
C ILE A 104 7.34 -10.30 -2.97
N THR A 105 7.27 -9.05 -3.43
CA THR A 105 6.12 -8.18 -3.23
C THR A 105 5.27 -8.23 -4.48
N VAL A 106 4.09 -8.82 -4.38
CA VAL A 106 3.13 -8.93 -5.47
C VAL A 106 2.16 -7.76 -5.37
N VAL A 107 2.02 -7.00 -6.45
CA VAL A 107 1.35 -5.70 -6.47
C VAL A 107 0.16 -5.70 -7.42
N ASN A 108 -0.95 -5.21 -6.94
CA ASN A 108 -2.12 -4.92 -7.76
C ASN A 108 -2.06 -3.44 -8.19
N ASN A 109 -1.70 -3.19 -9.43
CA ASN A 109 -1.63 -1.83 -10.00
C ASN A 109 -2.99 -1.34 -10.54
N SER A 110 -4.05 -2.15 -10.44
CA SER A 110 -5.39 -1.71 -10.83
C SER A 110 -6.13 -1.08 -9.66
N GLY A 111 -7.16 -0.28 -9.95
CA GLY A 111 -8.05 0.25 -8.92
C GLY A 111 -9.01 -0.79 -8.35
N ASP A 112 -9.19 -1.93 -9.01
CA ASP A 112 -10.13 -3.01 -8.63
C ASP A 112 -9.42 -4.12 -7.84
N VAL A 113 -10.18 -4.95 -7.11
CA VAL A 113 -9.65 -6.18 -6.49
C VAL A 113 -9.18 -7.14 -7.57
N GLN A 114 -8.01 -7.74 -7.39
CA GLN A 114 -7.45 -8.75 -8.28
C GLN A 114 -7.03 -10.00 -7.50
N LEU A 115 -7.08 -11.15 -8.16
CA LEU A 115 -6.43 -12.33 -7.61
C LEU A 115 -4.91 -12.16 -7.63
N PHE A 116 -4.24 -12.69 -6.62
CA PHE A 116 -2.77 -12.68 -6.52
C PHE A 116 -2.10 -13.19 -7.80
N SER A 117 -2.68 -14.24 -8.41
CA SER A 117 -2.19 -14.81 -9.68
C SER A 117 -2.22 -13.85 -10.86
N ASN A 118 -3.07 -12.82 -10.83
CA ASN A 118 -3.23 -11.83 -11.89
C ASN A 118 -2.35 -10.59 -11.68
N CYS A 119 -1.67 -10.51 -10.55
CA CYS A 119 -0.86 -9.37 -10.15
C CYS A 119 0.59 -9.53 -10.59
N GLY A 120 1.33 -8.43 -10.60
CA GLY A 120 2.74 -8.39 -10.94
C GLY A 120 3.66 -8.45 -9.74
N VAL A 121 4.89 -8.92 -9.89
CA VAL A 121 5.96 -8.80 -8.89
C VAL A 121 6.56 -7.41 -9.00
N GLY A 122 6.22 -6.52 -8.07
CA GLY A 122 6.72 -5.15 -8.00
C GLY A 122 7.92 -4.97 -7.08
N GLY A 123 8.28 -6.01 -6.31
CA GLY A 123 9.44 -5.96 -5.41
C GLY A 123 10.08 -7.32 -5.19
N ILE A 124 11.36 -7.29 -4.88
CA ILE A 124 12.18 -8.45 -4.54
C ILE A 124 13.03 -8.09 -3.33
N ASP A 125 13.06 -9.01 -2.36
CA ASP A 125 13.93 -8.96 -1.21
C ASP A 125 14.77 -10.26 -1.15
N TYR A 126 16.07 -10.11 -0.92
CA TYR A 126 17.02 -11.23 -0.83
C TYR A 126 17.95 -11.07 0.36
N SER A 127 17.90 -12.04 1.27
CA SER A 127 18.79 -12.09 2.44
C SER A 127 20.07 -12.89 2.13
N PHE A 128 21.22 -12.26 2.33
CA PHE A 128 22.55 -12.91 2.28
C PHE A 128 22.91 -13.62 3.58
N SER A 129 22.18 -13.36 4.66
CA SER A 129 22.45 -13.94 5.99
C SER A 129 22.02 -15.39 6.09
N SER A 130 21.15 -15.86 5.20
CA SER A 130 20.73 -17.27 5.15
C SER A 130 21.80 -18.12 4.48
N GLY A 131 22.39 -19.05 5.22
CA GLY A 131 23.43 -19.94 4.70
C GLY A 131 22.98 -20.86 3.55
N SER A 132 21.67 -20.97 3.30
CA SER A 132 21.09 -21.73 2.20
C SER A 132 20.96 -20.91 0.90
N ASN A 133 21.04 -19.58 0.97
CA ASN A 133 20.87 -18.70 -0.17
C ASN A 133 22.17 -18.59 -0.99
N LYS A 134 22.11 -19.04 -2.25
CA LYS A 134 23.24 -19.05 -3.20
C LYS A 134 22.87 -18.43 -4.54
N CYS A 135 21.72 -17.71 -4.61
CA CYS A 135 21.31 -17.06 -5.85
C CYS A 135 22.36 -16.05 -6.29
N SER A 136 22.63 -16.05 -7.59
CA SER A 136 23.45 -15.02 -8.22
C SER A 136 22.56 -13.82 -8.57
N ILE A 137 22.87 -12.66 -7.99
CA ILE A 137 22.12 -11.43 -8.24
C ILE A 137 23.01 -10.43 -8.97
N VAL A 138 22.56 -9.94 -10.12
CA VAL A 138 23.24 -8.88 -10.88
C VAL A 138 22.22 -7.80 -11.19
N VAL A 139 22.57 -6.56 -10.90
CA VAL A 139 21.72 -5.39 -11.10
C VAL A 139 22.28 -4.45 -12.17
N ALA A 140 21.65 -3.32 -12.38
CA ALA A 140 22.06 -2.31 -13.36
C ALA A 140 23.58 -2.06 -13.36
N LYS A 141 24.14 -1.70 -14.53
CA LYS A 141 25.57 -1.56 -14.79
C LYS A 141 26.37 -2.86 -14.60
N ASN A 142 25.70 -4.01 -14.70
CA ASN A 142 26.30 -5.35 -14.49
C ASN A 142 26.94 -5.51 -13.10
N LEU A 143 26.42 -4.81 -12.09
CA LEU A 143 26.90 -4.90 -10.73
C LEU A 143 26.46 -6.22 -10.08
N ASN A 144 27.42 -7.10 -9.82
CA ASN A 144 27.17 -8.38 -9.15
C ASN A 144 27.09 -8.17 -7.62
N ILE A 145 25.95 -8.50 -7.05
CA ILE A 145 25.69 -8.40 -5.61
C ILE A 145 25.89 -9.80 -5.00
N ASN A 146 26.84 -9.90 -4.09
CA ASN A 146 27.19 -11.14 -3.41
C ASN A 146 27.74 -10.86 -2.01
N SER A 147 27.99 -11.89 -1.22
CA SER A 147 28.45 -11.76 0.18
C SER A 147 29.77 -10.99 0.38
N LYS A 148 30.48 -10.63 -0.69
CA LYS A 148 31.72 -9.80 -0.64
C LYS A 148 31.43 -8.35 -1.07
N THR A 149 30.23 -8.03 -1.48
CA THR A 149 29.83 -6.68 -1.85
C THR A 149 29.87 -5.76 -0.64
N THR A 150 30.52 -4.62 -0.76
CA THR A 150 30.62 -3.60 0.28
C THR A 150 29.88 -2.32 -0.10
N ASN A 151 29.58 -1.48 0.88
CA ASN A 151 28.98 -0.17 0.63
C ASN A 151 29.83 0.69 -0.31
N ALA A 152 31.17 0.65 -0.17
CA ALA A 152 32.11 1.34 -1.06
C ALA A 152 32.01 0.84 -2.51
N THR A 153 31.76 -0.47 -2.71
CA THR A 153 31.57 -1.05 -4.05
C THR A 153 30.31 -0.46 -4.70
N ILE A 154 29.18 -0.41 -3.96
CA ILE A 154 27.92 0.15 -4.48
C ILE A 154 28.10 1.63 -4.83
N LYS A 155 28.66 2.43 -3.91
CA LYS A 155 28.89 3.87 -4.15
C LYS A 155 29.82 4.13 -5.33
N LYS A 156 30.84 3.31 -5.52
CA LYS A 156 31.76 3.43 -6.65
C LYS A 156 31.05 3.26 -7.99
N GLU A 157 30.15 2.28 -8.10
CA GLU A 157 29.48 1.92 -9.35
C GLU A 157 28.21 2.78 -9.62
N TRP A 158 27.48 3.12 -8.57
CA TRP A 158 26.20 3.80 -8.70
C TRP A 158 26.24 5.27 -8.28
N GLY A 159 27.32 5.72 -7.64
CA GLY A 159 27.43 7.07 -7.05
C GLY A 159 26.88 7.12 -5.63
N GLU A 160 26.73 8.33 -5.09
CA GLU A 160 26.19 8.51 -3.75
C GLU A 160 24.70 8.13 -3.68
N PRO A 161 24.26 7.45 -2.61
CA PRO A 161 22.87 7.11 -2.42
C PRO A 161 22.00 8.34 -2.14
N THR A 162 20.68 8.23 -2.40
CA THR A 162 19.70 9.27 -2.04
C THR A 162 19.59 9.43 -0.52
N ALA A 163 19.73 8.30 0.21
CA ALA A 163 19.77 8.29 1.66
C ALA A 163 20.76 7.24 2.17
N GLU A 164 21.48 7.57 3.25
CA GLU A 164 22.34 6.67 3.99
C GLU A 164 21.91 6.67 5.45
N LEU A 165 21.45 5.53 5.93
CA LEU A 165 20.95 5.36 7.28
C LEU A 165 21.96 4.58 8.10
N ASN A 166 22.54 5.23 9.10
CA ASN A 166 23.47 4.62 10.06
C ASN A 166 22.68 4.17 11.29
N GLY A 167 22.54 2.87 11.46
CA GLY A 167 21.81 2.25 12.56
C GLY A 167 22.73 1.54 13.55
N GLN A 168 22.17 1.09 14.65
CA GLN A 168 22.85 0.29 15.66
C GLN A 168 23.43 -1.04 15.10
N TYR A 169 22.79 -1.58 14.06
CA TYR A 169 23.12 -2.90 13.47
C TYR A 169 23.83 -2.82 12.12
N GLY A 170 24.19 -1.61 11.68
CA GLY A 170 24.91 -1.44 10.42
C GLY A 170 24.46 -0.23 9.62
N ILE A 171 24.72 -0.27 8.32
CA ILE A 171 24.47 0.82 7.38
C ILE A 171 23.47 0.35 6.32
N THR A 172 22.53 1.21 5.95
CA THR A 172 21.65 1.00 4.82
C THR A 172 21.86 2.09 3.79
N LEU A 173 22.15 1.71 2.54
CA LEU A 173 22.19 2.60 1.39
C LEU A 173 20.89 2.51 0.63
N ARG A 174 20.25 3.64 0.36
CA ARG A 174 19.00 3.70 -0.40
C ARG A 174 19.16 4.62 -1.61
N TYR A 175 18.79 4.11 -2.78
CA TYR A 175 18.70 4.81 -4.05
C TYR A 175 17.23 4.85 -4.43
N GLU A 176 16.57 6.00 -4.31
CA GLU A 176 15.12 6.10 -4.44
C GLU A 176 14.67 7.24 -5.36
N LYS A 177 13.55 7.01 -6.07
CA LYS A 177 12.74 8.03 -6.73
C LYS A 177 11.53 8.43 -5.89
N SER A 178 10.99 7.46 -5.12
CA SER A 178 9.87 7.65 -4.20
C SER A 178 9.93 6.63 -3.07
N ALA A 179 9.00 6.70 -2.12
CA ALA A 179 8.90 5.74 -1.02
C ALA A 179 8.70 4.29 -1.48
N TYR A 180 8.17 4.09 -2.69
CA TYR A 180 7.84 2.78 -3.26
C TYR A 180 8.69 2.40 -4.48
N VAL A 181 9.59 3.29 -4.94
CA VAL A 181 10.44 3.09 -6.11
C VAL A 181 11.89 3.28 -5.71
N PHE A 182 12.56 2.17 -5.36
CA PHE A 182 13.91 2.21 -4.80
C PHE A 182 14.69 0.91 -4.95
N TYR A 183 16.01 1.04 -4.79
CA TYR A 183 16.92 -0.04 -4.40
C TYR A 183 17.46 0.23 -3.00
N GLN A 184 17.61 -0.81 -2.20
CA GLN A 184 18.15 -0.76 -0.85
C GLN A 184 19.18 -1.86 -0.64
N PHE A 185 20.29 -1.51 0.01
CA PHE A 185 21.36 -2.42 0.36
C PHE A 185 21.67 -2.24 1.85
N SER A 186 21.49 -3.30 2.64
CA SER A 186 21.80 -3.29 4.07
C SER A 186 23.10 -4.02 4.34
N PHE A 187 23.92 -3.46 5.21
CA PHE A 187 25.23 -3.98 5.62
C PHE A 187 25.28 -4.06 7.14
N ASP A 188 25.94 -5.10 7.67
CA ASP A 188 26.23 -5.19 9.10
C ASP A 188 27.35 -4.23 9.52
N ASN A 189 27.69 -4.23 10.83
CA ASN A 189 28.75 -3.38 11.38
C ASN A 189 30.17 -3.70 10.87
N ASP A 190 30.36 -4.88 10.29
CA ASP A 190 31.61 -5.30 9.64
C ASP A 190 31.64 -4.87 8.15
N GLY A 191 30.59 -4.20 7.66
CA GLY A 191 30.44 -3.74 6.28
C GLY A 191 30.10 -4.85 5.29
N LYS A 192 29.66 -6.02 5.78
CA LYS A 192 29.22 -7.13 4.96
C LYS A 192 27.75 -6.96 4.60
N ILE A 193 27.43 -7.16 3.34
CA ILE A 193 26.03 -7.09 2.90
C ILE A 193 25.18 -8.18 3.57
N THR A 194 24.03 -7.79 4.10
CA THR A 194 23.05 -8.67 4.75
C THR A 194 21.78 -8.82 3.93
N GLU A 195 21.39 -7.78 3.19
CA GLU A 195 20.11 -7.75 2.47
C GLU A 195 20.20 -6.87 1.23
N PHE A 196 19.47 -7.26 0.21
CA PHE A 196 19.20 -6.50 -1.00
C PHE A 196 17.71 -6.43 -1.23
N GLU A 197 17.20 -5.23 -1.45
CA GLU A 197 15.80 -5.00 -1.79
C GLU A 197 15.71 -4.12 -3.03
N ALA A 198 14.77 -4.46 -3.92
CA ALA A 198 14.39 -3.64 -5.06
C ALA A 198 12.87 -3.52 -5.12
N ARG A 199 12.35 -2.30 -5.27
CA ARG A 199 10.92 -2.03 -5.47
C ARG A 199 10.71 -1.07 -6.61
N ASN A 200 9.77 -1.42 -7.48
CA ASN A 200 9.30 -0.57 -8.56
C ASN A 200 7.77 -0.68 -8.67
N TRP A 201 7.09 0.04 -7.78
CA TRP A 201 5.64 0.09 -7.77
C TRP A 201 5.19 1.35 -7.03
N GLU A 202 4.23 2.10 -7.60
CA GLU A 202 3.58 3.24 -6.94
C GLU A 202 2.08 2.98 -6.85
N PRO A 203 1.49 3.08 -5.66
CA PRO A 203 0.04 3.07 -5.49
C PRO A 203 -0.60 4.22 -6.28
N GLY A 204 -1.81 4.01 -6.80
CA GLY A 204 -2.59 5.09 -7.44
C GLY A 204 -2.16 5.45 -8.85
N SER A 205 -1.29 4.66 -9.50
CA SER A 205 -0.80 4.98 -10.85
C SER A 205 -1.80 4.72 -11.98
N ASN A 206 -2.89 4.00 -11.73
CA ASN A 206 -3.91 3.63 -12.73
C ASN A 206 -5.30 4.14 -12.32
N ASN A 207 -5.64 5.36 -12.68
CA ASN A 207 -6.98 5.89 -12.48
C ASN A 207 -7.98 5.33 -13.50
N SER A 208 -8.88 4.46 -13.05
CA SER A 208 -10.10 4.12 -13.81
C SER A 208 -11.06 5.31 -13.77
N THR A 209 -11.53 5.78 -14.93
CA THR A 209 -12.51 6.87 -15.01
C THR A 209 -13.95 6.38 -15.03
N GLN A 210 -14.18 5.08 -14.84
CA GLN A 210 -15.52 4.52 -14.87
C GLN A 210 -16.26 4.82 -13.58
N GLU A 211 -17.38 5.55 -13.68
CA GLU A 211 -18.30 5.74 -12.55
C GLU A 211 -18.92 4.37 -12.20
N PHE A 212 -18.81 3.99 -10.94
CA PHE A 212 -19.38 2.79 -10.37
C PHE A 212 -20.14 3.15 -9.10
N HIS A 213 -21.42 2.74 -9.03
CA HIS A 213 -22.26 2.92 -7.85
C HIS A 213 -22.30 1.61 -7.04
N PRO A 214 -21.68 1.56 -5.86
CA PRO A 214 -21.62 0.35 -5.05
C PRO A 214 -22.96 0.04 -4.34
N ASP A 215 -23.38 -1.22 -4.35
CA ASP A 215 -24.62 -1.70 -3.70
C ASP A 215 -24.68 -1.43 -2.19
N TYR A 216 -23.53 -1.27 -1.51
CA TYR A 216 -23.52 -0.97 -0.07
C TYR A 216 -24.13 0.40 0.27
N LEU A 217 -24.18 1.32 -0.69
CA LEU A 217 -24.82 2.64 -0.49
C LEU A 217 -26.34 2.52 -0.41
N ASP A 218 -26.94 1.64 -1.23
CA ASP A 218 -28.38 1.39 -1.25
C ASP A 218 -28.87 0.69 0.02
N ASN A 219 -27.97 -0.03 0.71
CA ASN A 219 -28.27 -0.74 1.95
C ASN A 219 -28.17 0.15 3.21
N TYR A 220 -27.78 1.43 3.07
CA TYR A 220 -27.67 2.32 4.22
C TYR A 220 -29.04 2.66 4.80
N VAL A 221 -29.17 2.45 6.12
CA VAL A 221 -30.40 2.81 6.86
C VAL A 221 -30.10 4.05 7.70
N LYS A 222 -30.69 5.17 7.29
CA LYS A 222 -30.56 6.44 8.02
C LYS A 222 -31.21 6.32 9.41
N PRO A 223 -30.48 6.68 10.49
CA PRO A 223 -31.04 6.65 11.84
C PRO A 223 -32.10 7.74 12.03
N THR A 224 -33.14 7.45 12.78
CA THR A 224 -34.22 8.39 13.12
C THR A 224 -34.09 8.99 14.52
N GLN A 225 -33.24 8.40 15.36
CA GLN A 225 -32.95 8.86 16.73
C GLN A 225 -31.58 8.36 17.18
N LEU A 226 -31.01 9.00 18.19
CA LEU A 226 -29.85 8.48 18.91
C LEU A 226 -30.23 7.21 19.69
N SER A 227 -29.30 6.28 19.81
CA SER A 227 -29.44 5.07 20.59
C SER A 227 -29.01 5.34 22.06
N GLU A 228 -29.42 4.51 22.98
CA GLU A 228 -28.88 4.49 24.34
C GLU A 228 -27.48 3.84 24.38
N ASP A 229 -27.14 3.00 23.38
CA ASP A 229 -25.90 2.26 23.28
C ASP A 229 -24.94 2.92 22.27
N ILE A 230 -23.73 3.26 22.72
CA ILE A 230 -22.67 3.84 21.89
C ILE A 230 -22.24 2.89 20.78
N SER A 231 -22.32 1.56 21.00
CA SER A 231 -21.95 0.56 19.99
C SER A 231 -22.84 0.58 18.74
N SER A 232 -23.93 1.35 18.77
CA SER A 232 -24.76 1.64 17.59
C SER A 232 -24.07 2.50 16.54
N TYR A 233 -23.01 3.25 16.92
CA TYR A 233 -22.30 4.24 16.10
C TYR A 233 -23.22 5.33 15.51
N VAL A 234 -24.33 5.62 16.16
CA VAL A 234 -25.24 6.70 15.78
C VAL A 234 -24.81 7.99 16.48
N LEU A 235 -24.65 9.04 15.69
CA LEU A 235 -24.29 10.37 16.20
C LEU A 235 -25.19 11.44 15.57
N ARG A 236 -25.41 12.54 16.29
CA ARG A 236 -25.89 13.80 15.75
C ARG A 236 -24.69 14.72 15.51
N LEU A 237 -24.61 15.28 14.31
CA LEU A 237 -23.58 16.24 13.91
C LEU A 237 -24.23 17.37 13.11
N GLN A 238 -24.11 18.60 13.61
CA GLN A 238 -24.69 19.80 13.01
C GLN A 238 -26.19 19.67 12.68
N GLY A 239 -26.96 19.11 13.65
CA GLY A 239 -28.41 18.95 13.58
C GLY A 239 -28.91 17.66 12.93
N ASP A 240 -28.05 16.91 12.22
CA ASP A 240 -28.44 15.69 11.50
C ASP A 240 -27.90 14.42 12.14
N LEU A 241 -28.63 13.33 11.95
CA LEU A 241 -28.26 12.01 12.46
C LEU A 241 -27.54 11.19 11.40
N TYR A 242 -26.46 10.55 11.82
CA TYR A 242 -25.65 9.63 11.01
C TYR A 242 -25.39 8.35 11.79
N LYS A 243 -25.33 7.22 11.10
CA LYS A 243 -24.85 5.94 11.64
C LYS A 243 -23.62 5.52 10.87
N LEU A 244 -22.47 5.46 11.53
CA LEU A 244 -21.24 5.03 10.86
C LEU A 244 -21.22 3.51 10.59
N PRO A 245 -20.69 3.09 9.43
CA PRO A 245 -20.29 3.92 8.28
C PRO A 245 -21.50 4.57 7.62
N ALA A 246 -21.36 5.82 7.16
CA ALA A 246 -22.44 6.57 6.52
C ALA A 246 -22.03 7.03 5.10
N PRO A 247 -22.91 6.95 4.08
CA PRO A 247 -22.60 7.44 2.74
C PRO A 247 -22.18 8.91 2.74
N VAL A 248 -21.17 9.25 1.95
CA VAL A 248 -20.76 10.65 1.76
C VAL A 248 -21.97 11.49 1.30
N ASN A 249 -22.85 10.94 0.46
CA ASN A 249 -24.04 11.60 -0.03
C ASN A 249 -25.05 11.96 1.09
N GLU A 250 -25.09 11.21 2.21
CA GLU A 250 -25.95 11.61 3.34
C GLU A 250 -25.49 12.94 3.96
N PHE A 251 -24.19 13.19 4.02
CA PHE A 251 -23.68 14.47 4.51
C PHE A 251 -24.02 15.60 3.54
N THR A 252 -23.79 15.42 2.24
CA THR A 252 -24.09 16.46 1.26
C THR A 252 -25.59 16.74 1.15
N ASN A 253 -26.44 15.73 1.24
CA ASN A 253 -27.91 15.88 1.27
C ASN A 253 -28.38 16.64 2.52
N ASN A 254 -27.64 16.55 3.61
CA ASN A 254 -27.89 17.28 4.85
C ASN A 254 -27.18 18.66 4.88
N GLY A 255 -26.70 19.16 3.74
CA GLY A 255 -26.18 20.52 3.58
C GLY A 255 -24.70 20.70 3.91
N TRP A 256 -23.93 19.60 4.04
CA TRP A 256 -22.47 19.70 4.06
C TRP A 256 -21.93 20.00 2.67
N SER A 257 -21.00 20.94 2.58
CA SER A 257 -20.31 21.30 1.34
C SER A 257 -18.92 20.68 1.33
N ILE A 258 -18.56 20.02 0.24
CA ILE A 258 -17.22 19.46 0.07
C ILE A 258 -16.23 20.60 -0.12
N VAL A 259 -15.21 20.68 0.73
CA VAL A 259 -14.08 21.62 0.67
C VAL A 259 -12.94 21.05 -0.15
N SER A 260 -12.60 19.79 0.12
CA SER A 260 -11.63 19.01 -0.65
C SER A 260 -11.89 17.51 -0.51
N GLN A 261 -11.51 16.76 -1.51
CA GLN A 261 -11.63 15.30 -1.52
C GLN A 261 -10.55 14.68 -2.39
N VAL A 262 -10.22 13.41 -2.16
CA VAL A 262 -9.51 12.60 -3.16
C VAL A 262 -10.46 12.31 -4.33
N ASP A 263 -9.94 12.14 -5.53
CA ASP A 263 -10.81 11.92 -6.70
C ASP A 263 -11.44 10.52 -6.66
N HIS A 264 -10.66 9.51 -6.30
CA HIS A 264 -11.05 8.10 -6.29
C HIS A 264 -10.57 7.40 -5.03
N VAL A 265 -11.26 6.32 -4.66
CA VAL A 265 -10.84 5.38 -3.62
C VAL A 265 -10.81 3.98 -4.22
N ALA A 266 -9.65 3.35 -4.20
CA ALA A 266 -9.47 2.01 -4.73
C ALA A 266 -10.28 0.97 -3.95
N ALA A 267 -10.56 -0.16 -4.58
CA ALA A 267 -11.39 -1.24 -4.05
C ALA A 267 -10.87 -1.76 -2.70
N GLY A 268 -11.75 -1.80 -1.72
CA GLY A 268 -11.46 -2.25 -0.35
C GLY A 268 -10.53 -1.32 0.45
N GLN A 269 -10.11 -0.18 -0.10
CA GLN A 269 -9.20 0.76 0.56
C GLN A 269 -9.94 1.84 1.35
N GLU A 270 -9.22 2.42 2.32
CA GLU A 270 -9.62 3.59 3.08
C GLU A 270 -8.69 4.76 2.74
N ALA A 271 -9.28 5.90 2.41
CA ALA A 271 -8.54 7.16 2.28
C ALA A 271 -8.63 7.90 3.61
N VAL A 272 -7.54 7.85 4.38
CA VAL A 272 -7.41 8.58 5.65
C VAL A 272 -7.35 10.07 5.35
N SER A 273 -8.19 10.87 6.02
CA SER A 273 -8.36 12.31 5.75
C SER A 273 -8.70 12.61 4.28
N GLY A 274 -9.31 11.65 3.58
CA GLY A 274 -9.60 11.73 2.15
C GLY A 274 -10.73 12.68 1.78
N LEU A 275 -11.51 13.16 2.75
CA LEU A 275 -12.64 14.04 2.55
C LEU A 275 -12.66 15.14 3.61
N ARG A 276 -12.80 16.41 3.17
CA ARG A 276 -13.01 17.56 4.04
C ARG A 276 -14.30 18.26 3.64
N MET A 277 -15.18 18.46 4.62
CA MET A 277 -16.48 19.09 4.40
C MET A 277 -16.74 20.17 5.44
N SER A 278 -17.59 21.14 5.09
CA SER A 278 -18.00 22.23 5.98
C SER A 278 -19.50 22.38 6.03
N LYS A 279 -20.03 22.74 7.22
CA LYS A 279 -21.44 23.10 7.46
C LYS A 279 -21.52 24.07 8.63
N ASN A 280 -22.28 25.16 8.47
CA ASN A 280 -22.53 26.17 9.52
C ASN A 280 -21.25 26.69 10.20
N GLY A 281 -20.17 26.91 9.42
CA GLY A 281 -18.88 27.40 9.94
C GLY A 281 -17.99 26.33 10.59
N VAL A 282 -18.46 25.10 10.71
CA VAL A 282 -17.66 23.96 11.17
C VAL A 282 -17.07 23.24 9.97
N GLU A 283 -15.75 23.04 9.94
CA GLU A 283 -15.03 22.30 8.91
C GLU A 283 -14.38 21.06 9.51
N LEU A 284 -14.72 19.89 9.03
CA LEU A 284 -14.22 18.61 9.54
C LEU A 284 -13.55 17.80 8.43
N THR A 285 -12.62 16.96 8.85
CA THR A 285 -11.94 15.99 8.00
C THR A 285 -12.42 14.59 8.35
N PHE A 286 -12.72 13.80 7.33
CA PHE A 286 -13.28 12.46 7.45
C PHE A 286 -12.37 11.44 6.76
N ASN A 287 -12.30 10.24 7.32
CA ASN A 287 -11.84 9.09 6.57
C ASN A 287 -13.01 8.55 5.75
N ILE A 288 -12.72 8.17 4.53
CA ILE A 288 -13.71 7.55 3.64
C ILE A 288 -13.19 6.20 3.16
N LYS A 289 -14.11 5.24 2.98
CA LYS A 289 -13.74 3.88 2.56
C LYS A 289 -14.66 3.39 1.45
N ASN A 290 -14.03 2.73 0.51
CA ASN A 290 -14.68 1.94 -0.51
C ASN A 290 -14.77 0.48 -0.05
N PHE A 291 -15.98 -0.04 0.16
CA PHE A 291 -16.20 -1.43 0.59
C PHE A 291 -16.47 -2.38 -0.58
N SER A 292 -16.41 -1.90 -1.82
CA SER A 292 -16.61 -2.75 -3.01
C SER A 292 -15.30 -3.35 -3.52
N ASP A 293 -15.42 -4.22 -4.49
CA ASP A 293 -14.33 -4.87 -5.23
C ASP A 293 -13.85 -4.07 -6.45
N LYS A 294 -14.43 -2.87 -6.67
CA LYS A 294 -14.08 -1.96 -7.77
C LYS A 294 -13.72 -0.57 -7.25
N GLN A 295 -12.87 0.13 -7.98
CA GLN A 295 -12.58 1.53 -7.71
C GLN A 295 -13.85 2.38 -7.85
N THR A 296 -14.02 3.39 -6.99
CA THR A 296 -15.14 4.33 -7.07
C THR A 296 -14.71 5.77 -6.79
N THR A 297 -15.57 6.74 -7.11
CA THR A 297 -15.33 8.13 -6.74
C THR A 297 -15.52 8.34 -5.24
N SER A 298 -14.92 9.39 -4.67
CA SER A 298 -15.07 9.72 -3.24
C SER A 298 -16.53 9.91 -2.81
N LYS A 299 -17.40 10.38 -3.71
CA LYS A 299 -18.82 10.57 -3.43
C LYS A 299 -19.60 9.27 -3.25
N GLU A 300 -19.11 8.21 -3.86
CA GLU A 300 -19.69 6.85 -3.81
C GLU A 300 -19.01 5.98 -2.74
N THR A 301 -18.49 6.61 -1.68
CA THR A 301 -17.87 5.93 -0.55
C THR A 301 -18.63 6.16 0.74
N MET A 302 -18.19 5.49 1.81
CA MET A 302 -18.72 5.65 3.16
C MET A 302 -17.75 6.42 4.03
N VAL A 303 -18.24 7.39 4.80
CA VAL A 303 -17.53 7.99 5.93
C VAL A 303 -17.41 6.93 7.02
N THR A 304 -16.20 6.60 7.38
CA THR A 304 -15.88 5.56 8.38
C THR A 304 -15.40 6.14 9.69
N ASN A 305 -14.90 7.38 9.69
CA ASN A 305 -14.36 8.04 10.87
C ASN A 305 -14.82 9.49 10.96
N VAL A 306 -15.14 9.91 12.17
CA VAL A 306 -15.48 11.30 12.52
C VAL A 306 -14.63 11.73 13.70
N TYR A 307 -13.79 12.74 13.49
CA TYR A 307 -13.05 13.43 14.55
C TYR A 307 -13.60 14.82 14.75
N VAL A 308 -14.01 15.13 15.98
CA VAL A 308 -14.55 16.44 16.38
C VAL A 308 -13.82 16.95 17.61
N ASN A 309 -13.42 18.23 17.56
CA ASN A 309 -12.75 18.90 18.67
C ASN A 309 -13.48 20.22 18.97
N SER A 310 -14.09 20.32 20.14
CA SER A 310 -14.85 21.49 20.57
C SER A 310 -13.97 22.70 20.91
N VAL A 311 -12.68 22.53 21.11
CA VAL A 311 -11.74 23.64 21.32
C VAL A 311 -11.54 24.42 20.02
N PHE A 312 -11.47 23.71 18.88
CA PHE A 312 -11.36 24.35 17.57
C PHE A 312 -12.69 24.85 17.04
N TYR A 313 -13.80 24.17 17.38
CA TYR A 313 -15.17 24.50 16.98
C TYR A 313 -16.07 24.56 18.20
N PRO A 314 -16.07 25.67 18.97
CA PRO A 314 -16.85 25.78 20.23
C PRO A 314 -18.37 25.63 20.02
N ASP A 315 -18.88 26.01 18.85
CA ASP A 315 -20.30 25.95 18.51
C ASP A 315 -20.69 24.68 17.76
N VAL A 316 -19.82 23.64 17.74
CA VAL A 316 -20.15 22.39 17.05
C VAL A 316 -21.29 21.68 17.79
N ASP A 317 -22.40 21.42 17.07
CA ASP A 317 -23.47 20.56 17.57
C ASP A 317 -23.09 19.10 17.36
N PHE A 318 -22.70 18.45 18.47
CA PHE A 318 -22.30 17.04 18.48
C PHE A 318 -22.92 16.32 19.67
N GLU A 319 -23.52 15.18 19.38
CA GLU A 319 -23.98 14.23 20.40
C GLU A 319 -23.85 12.80 19.86
N LEU A 320 -23.21 11.91 20.61
CA LEU A 320 -23.14 10.48 20.31
C LEU A 320 -24.22 9.74 21.10
N SER A 321 -24.67 8.60 20.59
CA SER A 321 -25.51 7.63 21.33
C SER A 321 -24.98 7.43 22.76
N GLY A 322 -25.85 7.09 23.69
CA GLY A 322 -25.55 7.11 25.12
C GLY A 322 -25.63 8.52 25.74
N GLY A 323 -26.01 9.53 24.96
CA GLY A 323 -26.09 10.93 25.40
C GLY A 323 -24.74 11.56 25.70
N ILE A 324 -23.69 11.15 24.98
CA ILE A 324 -22.33 11.67 25.11
C ILE A 324 -22.20 12.95 24.30
N LYS A 325 -21.82 14.05 24.96
CA LYS A 325 -21.69 15.38 24.34
C LYS A 325 -20.57 16.20 24.98
N PHE A 326 -20.09 17.19 24.27
CA PHE A 326 -19.04 18.08 24.76
C PHE A 326 -19.42 18.80 26.05
N GLY A 327 -18.41 19.11 26.85
CA GLY A 327 -18.57 19.79 28.14
C GLY A 327 -19.03 18.92 29.31
N MET A 328 -19.42 17.65 29.08
CA MET A 328 -19.70 16.73 30.18
C MET A 328 -18.43 16.40 30.95
N THR A 329 -18.59 16.18 32.25
CA THR A 329 -17.49 15.76 33.14
C THR A 329 -17.14 14.28 32.91
N GLU A 330 -15.94 13.90 33.34
CA GLU A 330 -15.52 12.50 33.32
C GLU A 330 -16.48 11.61 34.15
N ASN A 331 -16.96 12.06 35.29
CA ASN A 331 -17.91 11.30 36.09
C ASN A 331 -19.27 11.11 35.39
N GLU A 332 -19.77 12.15 34.72
CA GLU A 332 -20.99 12.05 33.93
C GLU A 332 -20.81 11.04 32.76
N PHE A 333 -19.66 11.06 32.10
CA PHE A 333 -19.33 10.12 31.05
C PHE A 333 -19.33 8.67 31.53
N ILE A 334 -18.58 8.39 32.62
CA ILE A 334 -18.48 7.05 33.23
C ILE A 334 -19.86 6.54 33.69
N SER A 335 -20.76 7.44 34.14
CA SER A 335 -22.10 7.04 34.52
C SER A 335 -23.01 6.62 33.36
N LYS A 336 -22.65 6.99 32.14
CA LYS A 336 -23.47 6.77 30.93
C LYS A 336 -23.05 5.58 30.08
N ILE A 337 -21.78 5.18 30.15
CA ILE A 337 -21.26 4.08 29.34
C ILE A 337 -20.55 3.04 30.21
N ASP A 338 -20.59 1.80 29.74
CA ASP A 338 -19.73 0.76 30.29
C ASP A 338 -18.29 1.00 29.77
N ILE A 339 -17.39 1.37 30.70
CA ILE A 339 -15.99 1.62 30.38
C ILE A 339 -15.12 0.34 30.39
N ASN A 340 -15.72 -0.83 30.60
CA ASN A 340 -14.99 -2.10 30.51
C ASN A 340 -14.40 -2.26 29.09
N GLY A 341 -13.09 -2.50 29.03
CA GLY A 341 -12.36 -2.58 27.76
C GLY A 341 -11.81 -1.25 27.25
N PHE A 342 -12.11 -0.12 27.92
CA PHE A 342 -11.44 1.14 27.63
C PHE A 342 -10.12 1.23 28.38
N GLU A 343 -9.09 1.66 27.68
CA GLU A 343 -7.81 2.05 28.27
C GLU A 343 -7.87 3.52 28.66
N LYS A 344 -7.49 3.83 29.90
CA LYS A 344 -7.38 5.20 30.40
C LYS A 344 -5.93 5.64 30.37
N SER A 345 -5.64 6.77 29.75
CA SER A 345 -4.34 7.42 29.76
C SER A 345 -4.44 8.88 30.17
N SER A 346 -3.31 9.47 30.60
CA SER A 346 -3.24 10.90 30.93
C SER A 346 -1.94 11.48 30.37
N PHE A 347 -2.04 12.58 29.65
CA PHE A 347 -0.90 13.29 29.07
C PHE A 347 -1.16 14.80 29.01
N SER A 348 -0.16 15.60 29.33
CA SER A 348 -0.24 17.07 29.25
C SER A 348 -1.49 17.68 29.92
N GLY A 349 -1.92 17.13 31.06
CA GLY A 349 -3.11 17.60 31.78
C GLY A 349 -4.45 17.17 31.18
N LYS A 350 -4.46 16.37 30.14
CA LYS A 350 -5.65 15.76 29.53
C LYS A 350 -5.81 14.31 29.99
N THR A 351 -7.04 13.83 30.01
CA THR A 351 -7.36 12.41 30.23
C THR A 351 -8.02 11.87 28.96
N GLU A 352 -7.59 10.70 28.51
CA GLU A 352 -8.17 10.01 27.36
C GLU A 352 -8.71 8.63 27.75
N TYR A 353 -9.88 8.28 27.25
CA TYR A 353 -10.43 6.94 27.24
C TYR A 353 -10.42 6.41 25.81
N ALA A 354 -9.69 5.34 25.58
CA ALA A 354 -9.51 4.72 24.28
C ALA A 354 -10.08 3.29 24.27
N PHE A 355 -10.88 2.97 23.27
CA PHE A 355 -11.29 1.61 22.97
C PHE A 355 -10.98 1.34 21.50
N THR A 356 -10.19 0.30 21.23
CA THR A 356 -9.77 -0.03 19.87
C THR A 356 -9.89 -1.52 19.63
N THR A 357 -10.50 -1.87 18.52
CA THR A 357 -10.51 -3.22 17.95
C THR A 357 -9.87 -3.15 16.55
N PHE A 358 -9.74 -4.28 15.88
CA PHE A 358 -9.24 -4.31 14.50
C PHE A 358 -10.03 -3.41 13.54
N SER A 359 -11.33 -3.23 13.77
CA SER A 359 -12.25 -2.55 12.85
C SER A 359 -12.89 -1.28 13.41
N ASN A 360 -12.83 -1.06 14.70
CA ASN A 360 -13.60 0.00 15.35
C ASN A 360 -12.78 0.68 16.43
N HIS A 361 -13.02 1.97 16.63
CA HIS A 361 -12.39 2.70 17.72
C HIS A 361 -13.29 3.81 18.29
N TYR A 362 -13.01 4.15 19.56
CA TYR A 362 -13.50 5.32 20.25
C TYR A 362 -12.34 5.94 21.01
N TYR A 363 -12.18 7.26 20.90
CA TYR A 363 -11.30 8.07 21.72
C TYR A 363 -12.11 9.23 22.27
N PHE A 364 -12.10 9.37 23.58
CA PHE A 364 -12.77 10.45 24.31
C PHE A 364 -11.72 11.20 25.12
N THR A 365 -11.44 12.44 24.75
CA THR A 365 -10.41 13.25 25.43
C THR A 365 -11.06 14.33 26.26
N PHE A 366 -10.73 14.35 27.54
CA PHE A 366 -11.12 15.37 28.52
C PHE A 366 -9.97 16.37 28.66
N ASP A 367 -10.30 17.65 28.63
CA ASP A 367 -9.35 18.75 28.79
C ASP A 367 -8.82 18.85 30.25
N SER A 368 -7.98 19.88 30.50
CA SER A 368 -7.42 20.15 31.83
C SER A 368 -8.46 20.47 32.90
N ASP A 369 -9.66 20.91 32.52
CA ASP A 369 -10.79 21.20 33.40
C ASP A 369 -11.68 19.95 33.65
N GLY A 370 -11.28 18.79 33.08
CA GLY A 370 -12.00 17.53 33.17
C GLY A 370 -13.28 17.51 32.34
N LYS A 371 -13.37 18.31 31.29
CA LYS A 371 -14.52 18.37 30.38
C LYS A 371 -14.22 17.67 29.07
N LEU A 372 -15.17 16.86 28.56
CA LEU A 372 -15.06 16.23 27.26
C LEU A 372 -14.90 17.31 26.18
N SER A 373 -13.78 17.30 25.49
CA SER A 373 -13.40 18.30 24.48
C SER A 373 -13.12 17.72 23.11
N GLU A 374 -12.73 16.44 23.03
CA GLU A 374 -12.42 15.78 21.75
C GLU A 374 -13.07 14.40 21.70
N VAL A 375 -13.61 14.07 20.53
CA VAL A 375 -14.18 12.75 20.24
C VAL A 375 -13.69 12.29 18.87
N ASN A 376 -13.14 11.07 18.82
CA ASN A 376 -12.79 10.40 17.59
C ASN A 376 -13.44 9.03 17.57
N ILE A 377 -14.30 8.80 16.61
CA ILE A 377 -15.03 7.53 16.49
C ILE A 377 -14.90 6.99 15.07
N GLY A 378 -14.65 5.69 14.97
CA GLY A 378 -14.53 5.04 13.69
C GLY A 378 -15.10 3.63 13.68
N LYS A 379 -15.74 3.30 12.56
CA LYS A 379 -16.27 1.98 12.25
C LYS A 379 -15.93 1.59 10.81
N ASN A 380 -15.11 0.56 10.67
CA ASN A 380 -14.56 0.10 9.39
C ASN A 380 -15.23 -1.14 8.80
N THR A 381 -16.45 -1.47 9.27
CA THR A 381 -17.27 -2.57 8.74
C THR A 381 -18.68 -2.08 8.45
N THR A 382 -19.31 -2.61 7.42
CA THR A 382 -20.69 -2.30 7.01
C THR A 382 -21.78 -3.03 7.82
N ASN A 383 -21.39 -3.89 8.77
CA ASN A 383 -22.30 -4.71 9.60
C ASN A 383 -22.71 -4.01 10.89
#